data_bba33f59fa852c4cbc9e1dc5ef932273
#
_entry.id   bba33f59fa852c4cbc9e1dc5ef932273
#
_cell.length_a   1.000
_cell.length_b   1.000
_cell.length_c   1.000
_cell.angle_alpha   90.00
_cell.angle_beta   90.00
_cell.angle_gamma   90.00
#
_symmetry.space_group_name_H-M   'P 1'
#
loop_
_entity.id
_entity.type
_entity.pdbx_description
1 polymer ?
#
loop_
_entity_poly.entity_id
_entity_poly.type
_entity_poly.pdbx_seq_one_letter_code
_entity_poly.pdbx_strand_id
1 'polypeptide(L)'
;MAKSPSDGPASVHLPGAPASTAGSTSAEAASAGVVRLAVSEAGGYREWEGEAAIAELPNALRRRGTRLWIDVCAAGPEMKGRVSKALGLHPLLAEDITERDQRAKLEQIGDLLHVVIFSLGFDDGSIYERELDFVLDGRYLLSNHSAWWDPRATRHLRAGPAEVLAKGADHLLWALADDVIDNYFPILDQLGDEIDDLEDQVVARADRALLERLFTLKRQMIQIRRVTSPQREMFNALSSREDKFISAGERLYYRDAYDHLIRLTDELDTYRELASATLETYLSTVNNNLSLIMKRLTGVTVVVAGIGAVAGIFGMSEAQFALRFDEGIGFWIVTFGSLVLAGVAVAALRRIDWI
;
A
#
# COMPACT_ATOMS: atom_id res chain seq x y z
N MET A 1 33.57 -1.77 -16.49
CA MET A 1 32.37 -0.98 -16.66
C MET A 1 31.57 -1.15 -15.37
N ALA A 2 31.57 -0.11 -14.52
CA ALA A 2 30.92 -0.14 -13.22
C ALA A 2 29.42 0.12 -13.42
N LYS A 3 28.58 -0.79 -12.91
CA LYS A 3 27.14 -0.63 -12.85
C LYS A 3 26.82 0.39 -11.75
N SER A 4 26.15 1.45 -12.10
CA SER A 4 25.59 2.46 -11.19
C SER A 4 24.60 1.80 -10.21
N PRO A 5 24.49 2.26 -8.95
CA PRO A 5 23.51 1.71 -8.02
C PRO A 5 22.09 2.02 -8.51
N SER A 6 21.21 1.05 -8.40
CA SER A 6 19.79 1.13 -8.72
C SER A 6 19.12 2.24 -7.90
N ASP A 7 18.44 3.15 -8.57
CA ASP A 7 17.49 4.07 -7.96
C ASP A 7 16.47 3.26 -7.16
N GLY A 8 16.32 3.57 -5.89
CA GLY A 8 15.27 3.04 -5.05
C GLY A 8 13.89 3.48 -5.57
N PRO A 9 12.80 2.80 -5.17
CA PRO A 9 11.46 3.10 -5.66
C PRO A 9 11.11 4.57 -5.42
N ALA A 10 10.70 5.24 -6.49
CA ALA A 10 10.27 6.63 -6.44
C ALA A 10 9.06 6.77 -5.51
N SER A 11 9.11 7.72 -4.57
CA SER A 11 7.97 8.06 -3.73
C SER A 11 6.80 8.53 -4.60
N VAL A 12 5.64 7.92 -4.46
CA VAL A 12 4.41 8.36 -5.13
C VAL A 12 3.89 9.59 -4.42
N HIS A 13 4.05 10.74 -5.05
CA HIS A 13 3.46 11.98 -4.57
C HIS A 13 2.06 12.16 -5.14
N LEU A 14 1.11 12.39 -4.26
CA LEU A 14 -0.21 12.85 -4.65
C LEU A 14 -0.09 14.21 -5.38
N PRO A 15 -0.79 14.44 -6.48
CA PRO A 15 -0.91 15.77 -7.05
C PRO A 15 -1.44 16.72 -5.97
N GLY A 16 -0.68 17.79 -5.70
CA GLY A 16 -0.98 18.72 -4.63
C GLY A 16 -0.32 18.45 -3.28
N ALA A 17 0.37 17.32 -3.08
CA ALA A 17 1.18 17.13 -1.89
C ALA A 17 2.52 17.89 -2.02
N PRO A 18 2.97 18.65 -1.01
CA PRO A 18 4.31 19.22 -1.03
C PRO A 18 5.34 18.09 -1.07
N ALA A 19 6.44 18.28 -1.83
CA ALA A 19 7.53 17.31 -1.90
C ALA A 19 7.96 16.89 -0.48
N SER A 20 7.88 15.58 -0.18
CA SER A 20 8.23 15.05 1.12
C SER A 20 9.72 15.29 1.38
N THR A 21 10.03 16.15 2.33
CA THR A 21 11.30 16.09 3.06
C THR A 21 11.11 15.05 4.14
N ALA A 22 11.77 13.91 4.02
CA ALA A 22 11.81 12.86 5.02
C ALA A 22 12.15 13.46 6.41
N GLY A 23 11.21 13.40 7.31
CA GLY A 23 11.45 13.88 8.68
C GLY A 23 10.17 14.25 9.40
N SER A 24 9.61 13.26 10.06
CA SER A 24 8.93 13.45 11.34
C SER A 24 7.54 14.08 11.39
N THR A 25 6.70 13.45 12.14
CA THR A 25 5.60 13.91 12.99
C THR A 25 5.79 15.30 13.67
N SER A 26 6.97 15.92 13.57
CA SER A 26 7.24 17.26 14.11
C SER A 26 7.06 18.41 13.10
N ALA A 27 6.98 18.14 11.81
CA ALA A 27 6.74 19.18 10.79
C ALA A 27 5.25 19.59 10.65
N GLU A 28 4.33 18.73 11.07
CA GLU A 28 2.89 19.05 11.08
C GLU A 28 2.51 20.15 12.09
N ALA A 29 3.35 20.40 13.09
CA ALA A 29 3.07 21.36 14.15
C ALA A 29 3.47 22.82 13.82
N ALA A 30 4.09 23.09 12.67
CA ALA A 30 4.71 24.40 12.40
C ALA A 30 4.01 25.27 11.34
N SER A 31 2.97 24.79 10.63
CA SER A 31 2.17 25.67 9.77
C SER A 31 0.96 26.16 10.57
N ALA A 32 0.86 27.48 10.78
CA ALA A 32 -0.36 28.06 11.31
C ALA A 32 -1.53 27.64 10.41
N GLY A 33 -2.52 26.93 11.00
CA GLY A 33 -3.67 26.43 10.25
C GLY A 33 -4.40 27.57 9.53
N VAL A 34 -4.91 27.29 8.35
CA VAL A 34 -5.52 28.30 7.48
C VAL A 34 -6.96 27.89 7.17
N VAL A 35 -7.87 28.87 7.25
CA VAL A 35 -9.25 28.76 6.72
C VAL A 35 -9.32 29.60 5.46
N ARG A 36 -9.82 29.03 4.37
CA ARG A 36 -10.09 29.72 3.11
C ARG A 36 -11.58 29.66 2.81
N LEU A 37 -12.12 30.74 2.33
CA LEU A 37 -13.51 30.86 1.90
C LEU A 37 -13.54 31.27 0.44
N ALA A 38 -14.05 30.42 -0.42
CA ALA A 38 -14.35 30.75 -1.81
C ALA A 38 -15.85 30.90 -2.01
N VAL A 39 -16.24 31.92 -2.73
CA VAL A 39 -17.65 32.26 -3.02
C VAL A 39 -17.81 32.43 -4.53
N SER A 40 -18.71 31.62 -5.11
CA SER A 40 -19.13 31.75 -6.51
C SER A 40 -20.56 32.29 -6.54
N GLU A 41 -20.77 33.39 -7.24
CA GLU A 41 -22.07 34.03 -7.43
C GLU A 41 -22.23 34.54 -8.87
N ALA A 42 -23.44 34.95 -9.28
CA ALA A 42 -23.69 35.45 -10.63
C ALA A 42 -22.82 36.66 -11.03
N GLY A 43 -22.25 37.38 -10.05
CA GLY A 43 -21.35 38.52 -10.25
C GLY A 43 -19.87 38.20 -10.26
N GLY A 44 -19.47 36.94 -10.15
CA GLY A 44 -18.09 36.50 -10.20
C GLY A 44 -17.66 35.59 -9.04
N TYR A 45 -16.36 35.44 -8.92
CA TYR A 45 -15.71 34.59 -7.92
C TYR A 45 -14.86 35.46 -6.99
N ARG A 46 -14.91 35.17 -5.69
CA ARG A 46 -14.11 35.86 -4.65
C ARG A 46 -13.57 34.87 -3.64
N GLU A 47 -12.39 35.16 -3.11
CA GLU A 47 -11.74 34.38 -2.07
C GLU A 47 -11.31 35.26 -0.89
N TRP A 48 -11.35 34.67 0.30
CA TRP A 48 -10.79 35.22 1.54
C TRP A 48 -9.97 34.13 2.24
N GLU A 49 -8.98 34.56 3.02
CA GLU A 49 -8.10 33.66 3.75
C GLU A 49 -7.97 34.10 5.22
N GLY A 50 -7.75 33.14 6.12
CA GLY A 50 -7.52 33.36 7.55
C GLY A 50 -8.71 34.01 8.25
N GLU A 51 -8.45 35.02 9.06
CA GLU A 51 -9.48 35.74 9.82
C GLU A 51 -10.52 36.42 8.94
N ALA A 52 -10.12 36.92 7.78
CA ALA A 52 -11.04 37.52 6.83
C ALA A 52 -12.07 36.50 6.28
N ALA A 53 -11.66 35.26 6.08
CA ALA A 53 -12.54 34.18 5.65
C ALA A 53 -13.59 33.88 6.73
N ILE A 54 -13.17 33.78 7.99
CA ILE A 54 -14.09 33.49 9.12
C ILE A 54 -15.05 34.66 9.35
N ALA A 55 -14.59 35.90 9.22
CA ALA A 55 -15.42 37.08 9.38
C ALA A 55 -16.48 37.23 8.27
N GLU A 56 -16.13 36.89 7.02
CA GLU A 56 -17.05 36.96 5.87
C GLU A 56 -18.03 35.79 5.81
N LEU A 57 -17.71 34.63 6.38
CA LEU A 57 -18.50 33.39 6.28
C LEU A 57 -20.00 33.61 6.65
N PRO A 58 -20.39 34.29 7.77
CA PRO A 58 -21.78 34.54 8.07
C PRO A 58 -22.50 35.40 7.01
N ASN A 59 -21.80 36.36 6.41
CA ASN A 59 -22.34 37.19 5.35
C ASN A 59 -22.55 36.39 4.05
N ALA A 60 -21.58 35.57 3.68
CA ALA A 60 -21.66 34.71 2.51
C ALA A 60 -22.84 33.71 2.62
N LEU A 61 -23.06 33.11 3.79
CA LEU A 61 -24.15 32.19 4.06
C LEU A 61 -25.55 32.85 3.94
N ARG A 62 -25.67 34.15 4.19
CA ARG A 62 -26.95 34.91 4.07
C ARG A 62 -27.30 35.25 2.63
N ARG A 63 -26.32 35.32 1.73
CA ARG A 63 -26.55 35.63 0.31
C ARG A 63 -27.23 34.44 -0.38
N ARG A 64 -28.33 34.70 -1.08
CA ARG A 64 -29.04 33.67 -1.85
C ARG A 64 -28.39 33.49 -3.23
N GLY A 65 -28.37 32.25 -3.71
CA GLY A 65 -27.83 31.94 -5.04
C GLY A 65 -26.30 31.89 -5.08
N THR A 66 -25.64 31.89 -3.93
CA THR A 66 -24.18 31.69 -3.81
C THR A 66 -23.85 30.22 -3.58
N ARG A 67 -22.72 29.79 -4.13
CA ARG A 67 -22.06 28.51 -3.81
C ARG A 67 -20.77 28.80 -3.06
N LEU A 68 -20.54 28.04 -1.99
CA LEU A 68 -19.45 28.31 -1.07
C LEU A 68 -18.53 27.10 -0.96
N TRP A 69 -17.26 27.35 -0.88
CA TRP A 69 -16.28 26.37 -0.46
C TRP A 69 -15.50 26.89 0.75
N ILE A 70 -15.62 26.19 1.86
CA ILE A 70 -14.92 26.49 3.10
C ILE A 70 -13.81 25.43 3.24
N ASP A 71 -12.57 25.83 3.07
CA ASP A 71 -11.43 24.94 3.14
C ASP A 71 -10.66 25.18 4.45
N VAL A 72 -10.59 24.15 5.29
CA VAL A 72 -9.98 24.17 6.62
C VAL A 72 -8.72 23.30 6.60
N CYS A 73 -7.57 23.94 6.44
CA CYS A 73 -6.29 23.27 6.33
C CYS A 73 -5.53 23.36 7.67
N ALA A 74 -5.18 22.24 8.27
CA ALA A 74 -4.36 22.12 9.48
C ALA A 74 -4.79 23.03 10.66
N ALA A 75 -6.06 23.42 10.70
CA ALA A 75 -6.56 24.38 11.69
C ALA A 75 -6.66 23.74 13.08
N GLY A 76 -6.31 24.55 14.09
CA GLY A 76 -6.46 24.13 15.49
C GLY A 76 -7.93 24.08 15.94
N PRO A 77 -8.22 23.44 17.10
CA PRO A 77 -9.57 23.23 17.60
C PRO A 77 -10.38 24.53 17.75
N GLU A 78 -9.76 25.63 18.17
CA GLU A 78 -10.43 26.92 18.31
C GLU A 78 -10.96 27.45 16.97
N MET A 79 -10.13 27.40 15.93
CA MET A 79 -10.50 27.86 14.59
C MET A 79 -11.58 26.97 13.97
N LYS A 80 -11.46 25.64 14.11
CA LYS A 80 -12.50 24.67 13.70
C LYS A 80 -13.81 24.92 14.42
N GLY A 81 -13.78 25.19 15.74
CA GLY A 81 -14.94 25.51 16.53
C GLY A 81 -15.65 26.80 16.07
N ARG A 82 -14.90 27.83 15.66
CA ARG A 82 -15.46 29.06 15.10
C ARG A 82 -16.14 28.82 13.76
N VAL A 83 -15.54 28.03 12.88
CA VAL A 83 -16.15 27.64 11.59
C VAL A 83 -17.40 26.80 11.82
N SER A 84 -17.35 25.78 12.68
CA SER A 84 -18.50 24.93 13.03
C SER A 84 -19.66 25.74 13.59
N LYS A 85 -19.39 26.72 14.46
CA LYS A 85 -20.39 27.62 15.01
C LYS A 85 -21.00 28.53 13.95
N ALA A 86 -20.20 29.07 13.04
CA ALA A 86 -20.68 29.93 11.95
C ALA A 86 -21.58 29.15 10.97
N LEU A 87 -21.27 27.88 10.73
CA LEU A 87 -22.07 26.96 9.89
C LEU A 87 -23.29 26.38 10.62
N GLY A 88 -23.39 26.51 11.96
CA GLY A 88 -24.45 25.93 12.75
C GLY A 88 -24.41 24.39 12.77
N LEU A 89 -23.22 23.81 12.74
CA LEU A 89 -23.05 22.36 12.74
C LEU A 89 -23.58 21.74 14.04
N HIS A 90 -24.13 20.52 13.90
CA HIS A 90 -24.52 19.73 15.07
C HIS A 90 -23.29 19.46 15.97
N PRO A 91 -23.41 19.48 17.31
CA PRO A 91 -22.26 19.29 18.21
C PRO A 91 -21.42 18.04 17.92
N LEU A 92 -22.07 16.90 17.63
CA LEU A 92 -21.36 15.66 17.27
C LEU A 92 -20.54 15.81 15.98
N LEU A 93 -21.09 16.50 14.96
CA LEU A 93 -20.36 16.75 13.73
C LEU A 93 -19.17 17.70 13.93
N ALA A 94 -19.34 18.71 14.79
CA ALA A 94 -18.26 19.61 15.15
C ALA A 94 -17.14 18.92 15.92
N GLU A 95 -17.48 17.95 16.78
CA GLU A 95 -16.54 17.07 17.47
C GLU A 95 -15.77 16.19 16.48
N ASP A 96 -16.46 15.48 15.60
CA ASP A 96 -15.86 14.62 14.56
C ASP A 96 -14.84 15.38 13.70
N ILE A 97 -15.19 16.57 13.21
CA ILE A 97 -14.30 17.43 12.42
C ILE A 97 -13.08 17.87 13.23
N THR A 98 -13.22 18.01 14.55
CA THR A 98 -12.14 18.49 15.43
C THR A 98 -11.17 17.36 15.77
N GLU A 99 -11.66 16.19 16.15
CA GLU A 99 -10.85 15.07 16.65
C GLU A 99 -10.19 14.26 15.53
N ARG A 100 -10.82 14.12 14.35
CA ARG A 100 -10.25 13.47 13.19
C ARG A 100 -9.69 12.05 13.48
N ASP A 101 -10.50 11.20 14.08
CA ASP A 101 -10.19 9.78 14.30
C ASP A 101 -11.38 8.94 13.82
N GLN A 102 -11.75 9.17 12.57
CA GLN A 102 -12.94 8.55 11.98
C GLN A 102 -12.56 7.37 11.08
N ARG A 103 -13.56 6.57 10.72
CA ARG A 103 -13.48 5.63 9.61
C ARG A 103 -14.10 6.27 8.38
N ALA A 104 -13.76 5.76 7.20
CA ALA A 104 -14.49 6.16 6.00
C ALA A 104 -15.99 5.94 6.21
N LYS A 105 -16.76 7.01 6.12
CA LYS A 105 -18.21 7.00 6.39
C LYS A 105 -18.97 8.01 5.55
N LEU A 106 -20.22 7.68 5.30
CA LEU A 106 -21.22 8.55 4.69
C LEU A 106 -22.39 8.65 5.67
N GLU A 107 -22.60 9.81 6.27
CA GLU A 107 -23.60 10.02 7.30
C GLU A 107 -24.44 11.27 7.03
N GLN A 108 -25.75 11.13 7.09
CA GLN A 108 -26.64 12.27 7.01
C GLN A 108 -26.99 12.74 8.41
N ILE A 109 -26.69 14.00 8.72
CA ILE A 109 -26.99 14.65 9.99
C ILE A 109 -27.89 15.85 9.71
N GLY A 110 -29.20 15.68 9.87
CA GLY A 110 -30.21 16.70 9.53
C GLY A 110 -30.20 17.02 8.03
N ASP A 111 -29.85 18.27 7.71
CA ASP A 111 -29.75 18.77 6.34
C ASP A 111 -28.33 18.79 5.80
N LEU A 112 -27.41 18.10 6.46
CA LEU A 112 -26.00 18.00 6.09
C LEU A 112 -25.64 16.56 5.76
N LEU A 113 -24.73 16.40 4.81
CA LEU A 113 -24.11 15.13 4.47
C LEU A 113 -22.63 15.19 4.90
N HIS A 114 -22.24 14.34 5.85
CA HIS A 114 -20.85 14.16 6.27
C HIS A 114 -20.23 13.01 5.50
N VAL A 115 -19.11 13.28 4.86
CA VAL A 115 -18.37 12.33 4.02
C VAL A 115 -16.93 12.30 4.52
N VAL A 116 -16.49 11.15 5.00
CA VAL A 116 -15.10 10.95 5.42
C VAL A 116 -14.46 9.96 4.46
N ILE A 117 -13.43 10.42 3.75
CA ILE A 117 -12.61 9.57 2.88
C ILE A 117 -11.15 9.61 3.34
N PHE A 118 -10.39 8.65 2.89
CA PHE A 118 -8.96 8.59 3.19
C PHE A 118 -8.18 8.69 1.90
N SER A 119 -7.13 9.47 1.90
CA SER A 119 -6.09 9.38 0.90
C SER A 119 -5.03 8.39 1.36
N LEU A 120 -4.47 7.68 0.40
CA LEU A 120 -3.31 6.81 0.61
C LEU A 120 -2.05 7.48 0.08
N GLY A 121 -0.94 7.25 0.75
CA GLY A 121 0.38 7.61 0.28
C GLY A 121 1.34 6.45 0.50
N PHE A 122 2.43 6.45 -0.25
CA PHE A 122 3.47 5.45 -0.17
C PHE A 122 4.82 6.16 0.01
N ASP A 123 5.51 5.87 1.12
CA ASP A 123 6.80 6.45 1.43
C ASP A 123 7.65 5.44 2.21
N ASP A 124 8.93 5.32 1.84
CA ASP A 124 9.90 4.41 2.46
C ASP A 124 9.37 2.98 2.66
N GLY A 125 8.69 2.43 1.65
CA GLY A 125 8.14 1.08 1.70
C GLY A 125 6.94 0.91 2.63
N SER A 126 6.32 1.99 3.09
CA SER A 126 5.17 1.98 3.98
C SER A 126 3.99 2.75 3.41
N ILE A 127 2.79 2.20 3.57
CA ILE A 127 1.55 2.90 3.23
C ILE A 127 1.07 3.68 4.45
N TYR A 128 0.68 4.92 4.22
CA TYR A 128 0.04 5.75 5.24
C TYR A 128 -1.33 6.22 4.76
N GLU A 129 -2.24 6.35 5.72
CA GLU A 129 -3.62 6.78 5.53
C GLU A 129 -3.79 8.19 6.07
N ARG A 130 -4.50 9.05 5.34
CA ARG A 130 -4.77 10.40 5.77
C ARG A 130 -6.22 10.75 5.53
N GLU A 131 -6.86 11.19 6.59
CA GLU A 131 -8.28 11.50 6.64
C GLU A 131 -8.59 12.85 5.98
N LEU A 132 -9.64 12.86 5.20
CA LEU A 132 -10.24 14.02 4.56
C LEU A 132 -11.72 14.06 4.93
N ASP A 133 -12.13 15.11 5.64
CA ASP A 133 -13.52 15.33 6.03
C ASP A 133 -14.19 16.31 5.09
N PHE A 134 -15.39 15.98 4.68
CA PHE A 134 -16.26 16.85 3.89
C PHE A 134 -17.63 16.97 4.52
N VAL A 135 -18.15 18.19 4.58
CA VAL A 135 -19.53 18.45 4.95
C VAL A 135 -20.22 19.17 3.81
N LEU A 136 -21.19 18.51 3.22
CA LEU A 136 -21.97 19.02 2.10
C LEU A 136 -23.37 19.45 2.56
N ASP A 137 -23.71 20.69 2.25
CA ASP A 137 -25.07 21.23 2.18
C ASP A 137 -25.41 21.50 0.70
N GLY A 138 -26.65 21.65 0.33
CA GLY A 138 -27.04 22.01 -1.03
C GLY A 138 -26.40 23.29 -1.60
N ARG A 139 -25.69 24.09 -0.82
CA ARG A 139 -25.04 25.33 -1.22
C ARG A 139 -23.56 25.44 -0.90
N TYR A 140 -23.05 24.68 0.07
CA TYR A 140 -21.65 24.74 0.43
C TYR A 140 -21.02 23.39 0.58
N LEU A 141 -19.69 23.36 0.37
CA LEU A 141 -18.81 22.28 0.76
C LEU A 141 -17.84 22.82 1.81
N LEU A 142 -17.75 22.16 2.96
CA LEU A 142 -16.64 22.28 3.89
C LEU A 142 -15.67 21.14 3.61
N SER A 143 -14.39 21.45 3.42
CA SER A 143 -13.29 20.47 3.43
C SER A 143 -12.40 20.71 4.65
N ASN A 144 -12.05 19.63 5.38
CA ASN A 144 -11.16 19.69 6.53
C ASN A 144 -10.04 18.65 6.37
N HIS A 145 -8.81 19.11 6.36
CA HIS A 145 -7.64 18.25 6.11
C HIS A 145 -6.38 18.81 6.77
N SER A 146 -5.32 18.00 6.85
CA SER A 146 -4.00 18.47 7.29
C SER A 146 -3.19 19.06 6.13
N ALA A 147 -2.06 19.69 6.46
CA ALA A 147 -1.25 20.46 5.52
C ALA A 147 -0.57 19.63 4.40
N TRP A 148 -0.61 18.32 4.48
CA TRP A 148 0.00 17.43 3.48
C TRP A 148 -0.73 17.40 2.13
N TRP A 149 -1.99 17.81 2.09
CA TRP A 149 -2.82 17.86 0.89
C TRP A 149 -3.23 19.29 0.56
N ASP A 150 -3.08 19.68 -0.70
CA ASP A 150 -3.59 20.95 -1.22
C ASP A 150 -4.69 20.66 -2.25
N PRO A 151 -5.97 20.87 -1.91
CA PRO A 151 -7.07 20.62 -2.81
C PRO A 151 -7.02 21.47 -4.10
N ARG A 152 -6.31 22.61 -4.10
CA ARG A 152 -6.19 23.46 -5.28
C ARG A 152 -5.21 22.95 -6.32
N ALA A 153 -4.28 22.09 -5.91
CA ALA A 153 -3.33 21.46 -6.81
C ALA A 153 -3.90 20.21 -7.49
N THR A 154 -5.10 19.77 -7.10
CA THR A 154 -5.78 18.62 -7.69
C THR A 154 -6.07 18.84 -9.19
N ARG A 155 -6.15 17.76 -9.95
CA ARG A 155 -6.31 17.78 -11.42
C ARG A 155 -7.46 18.67 -11.87
N HIS A 156 -8.61 18.55 -11.20
CA HIS A 156 -9.83 19.27 -11.58
C HIS A 156 -9.80 20.78 -11.21
N LEU A 157 -9.00 21.17 -10.21
CA LEU A 157 -8.92 22.54 -9.74
C LEU A 157 -7.70 23.32 -10.27
N ARG A 158 -6.82 22.71 -11.06
CA ARG A 158 -5.63 23.39 -11.62
C ARG A 158 -5.94 24.62 -12.45
N ALA A 159 -7.08 24.64 -13.14
CA ALA A 159 -7.55 25.80 -13.89
C ALA A 159 -8.16 26.91 -13.01
N GLY A 160 -8.31 26.62 -11.72
CA GLY A 160 -8.94 27.47 -10.69
C GLY A 160 -10.25 26.90 -10.19
N PRO A 161 -10.55 27.08 -8.89
CA PRO A 161 -11.75 26.51 -8.26
C PRO A 161 -13.06 27.19 -8.73
N ALA A 162 -13.01 28.33 -9.38
CA ALA A 162 -14.17 29.12 -9.80
C ALA A 162 -15.13 28.32 -10.70
N GLU A 163 -14.60 27.64 -11.71
CA GLU A 163 -15.41 26.89 -12.70
C GLU A 163 -16.05 25.64 -12.03
N VAL A 164 -15.29 24.96 -11.19
CA VAL A 164 -15.75 23.74 -10.50
C VAL A 164 -16.83 24.09 -9.49
N LEU A 165 -16.62 25.12 -8.66
CA LEU A 165 -17.58 25.60 -7.67
C LEU A 165 -18.84 26.17 -8.34
N ALA A 166 -18.70 26.78 -9.52
CA ALA A 166 -19.85 27.31 -10.26
C ALA A 166 -20.80 26.21 -10.75
N LYS A 167 -20.39 24.96 -10.86
CA LYS A 167 -21.27 23.84 -11.19
C LYS A 167 -22.09 23.39 -9.99
N GLY A 168 -21.50 23.32 -8.80
CA GLY A 168 -22.18 22.93 -7.55
C GLY A 168 -21.20 22.57 -6.45
N ALA A 169 -21.69 22.56 -5.20
CA ALA A 169 -20.92 22.07 -4.07
C ALA A 169 -20.73 20.53 -4.15
N ASP A 170 -21.73 19.84 -4.67
CA ASP A 170 -21.70 18.41 -5.01
C ASP A 170 -20.68 18.09 -6.11
N HIS A 171 -20.61 18.91 -7.17
CA HIS A 171 -19.57 18.75 -8.20
C HIS A 171 -18.16 18.98 -7.65
N LEU A 172 -18.00 19.94 -6.74
CA LEU A 172 -16.72 20.17 -6.09
C LEU A 172 -16.31 18.99 -5.20
N LEU A 173 -17.26 18.41 -4.43
CA LEU A 173 -16.99 17.22 -3.63
C LEU A 173 -16.52 16.06 -4.51
N TRP A 174 -17.23 15.80 -5.63
CA TRP A 174 -16.78 14.79 -6.59
C TRP A 174 -15.37 15.08 -7.11
N ALA A 175 -15.10 16.29 -7.55
CA ALA A 175 -13.81 16.65 -8.15
C ALA A 175 -12.63 16.45 -7.20
N LEU A 176 -12.82 16.71 -5.90
CA LEU A 176 -11.82 16.49 -4.86
C LEU A 176 -11.65 15.00 -4.53
N ALA A 177 -12.76 14.27 -4.44
CA ALA A 177 -12.74 12.85 -4.11
C ALA A 177 -12.22 11.99 -5.27
N ASP A 178 -12.55 12.32 -6.50
CA ASP A 178 -12.08 11.63 -7.72
C ASP A 178 -10.55 11.69 -7.84
N ASP A 179 -9.96 12.85 -7.58
CA ASP A 179 -8.51 13.01 -7.56
C ASP A 179 -7.84 12.16 -6.47
N VAL A 180 -8.48 12.03 -5.30
CA VAL A 180 -8.00 11.14 -4.23
C VAL A 180 -8.05 9.68 -4.64
N ILE A 181 -9.12 9.26 -5.31
CA ILE A 181 -9.30 7.88 -5.78
C ILE A 181 -8.30 7.54 -6.90
N ASP A 182 -8.11 8.46 -7.84
CA ASP A 182 -7.15 8.28 -8.94
C ASP A 182 -5.72 8.07 -8.43
N ASN A 183 -5.37 8.70 -7.30
CA ASN A 183 -4.05 8.53 -6.69
C ASN A 183 -3.83 7.16 -6.02
N TYR A 184 -4.82 6.30 -5.93
CA TYR A 184 -4.63 4.92 -5.47
C TYR A 184 -3.99 4.02 -6.52
N PHE A 185 -4.24 4.27 -7.82
CA PHE A 185 -3.70 3.45 -8.90
C PHE A 185 -2.17 3.41 -8.94
N PRO A 186 -1.45 4.54 -8.87
CA PRO A 186 0.01 4.49 -8.81
C PRO A 186 0.58 3.70 -7.62
N ILE A 187 -0.16 3.61 -6.51
CA ILE A 187 0.23 2.79 -5.36
C ILE A 187 0.04 1.30 -5.68
N LEU A 188 -1.07 0.95 -6.34
CA LEU A 188 -1.30 -0.41 -6.80
C LEU A 188 -0.25 -0.86 -7.83
N ASP A 189 0.06 0.00 -8.79
CA ASP A 189 1.10 -0.28 -9.80
C ASP A 189 2.44 -0.63 -9.14
N GLN A 190 2.85 0.12 -8.12
CA GLN A 190 4.07 -0.18 -7.37
C GLN A 190 4.01 -1.52 -6.62
N LEU A 191 2.84 -1.89 -6.08
CA LEU A 191 2.67 -3.20 -5.44
C LEU A 191 2.71 -4.33 -6.48
N GLY A 192 2.17 -4.10 -7.67
CA GLY A 192 2.25 -5.03 -8.79
C GLY A 192 3.69 -5.29 -9.20
N ASP A 193 4.45 -4.23 -9.44
CA ASP A 193 5.88 -4.31 -9.77
C ASP A 193 6.69 -5.05 -8.68
N GLU A 194 6.35 -4.83 -7.41
CA GLU A 194 7.01 -5.55 -6.31
C GLU A 194 6.64 -7.03 -6.24
N ILE A 195 5.41 -7.42 -6.60
CA ILE A 195 5.00 -8.83 -6.69
C ILE A 195 5.81 -9.52 -7.79
N ASP A 196 5.88 -8.92 -8.98
CA ASP A 196 6.59 -9.48 -10.12
C ASP A 196 8.08 -9.67 -9.80
N ASP A 197 8.71 -8.67 -9.17
CA ASP A 197 10.10 -8.74 -8.71
C ASP A 197 10.31 -9.85 -7.66
N LEU A 198 9.37 -10.03 -6.73
CA LEU A 198 9.42 -11.10 -5.73
C LEU A 198 9.23 -12.47 -6.36
N GLU A 199 8.34 -12.62 -7.34
CA GLU A 199 8.11 -13.87 -8.05
C GLU A 199 9.37 -14.36 -8.76
N ASP A 200 10.04 -13.47 -9.49
CA ASP A 200 11.30 -13.77 -10.17
C ASP A 200 12.41 -14.17 -9.18
N GLN A 201 12.54 -13.44 -8.08
CA GLN A 201 13.58 -13.72 -7.07
C GLN A 201 13.32 -15.03 -6.33
N VAL A 202 12.09 -15.36 -6.01
CA VAL A 202 11.71 -16.61 -5.29
C VAL A 202 12.03 -17.84 -6.11
N VAL A 203 11.83 -17.79 -7.44
CA VAL A 203 12.20 -18.87 -8.35
C VAL A 203 13.72 -19.08 -8.39
N ALA A 204 14.49 -17.98 -8.38
CA ALA A 204 15.94 -18.03 -8.42
C ALA A 204 16.55 -18.48 -7.08
N ARG A 205 16.03 -17.98 -5.97
CA ARG A 205 16.55 -18.25 -4.62
C ARG A 205 15.51 -17.91 -3.55
N ALA A 206 15.09 -18.89 -2.79
CA ALA A 206 14.21 -18.65 -1.63
C ALA A 206 15.03 -18.38 -0.38
N ASP A 207 15.12 -17.11 0.01
CA ASP A 207 15.75 -16.69 1.26
C ASP A 207 14.75 -16.03 2.23
N ARG A 208 15.18 -15.79 3.48
CA ARG A 208 14.31 -15.23 4.52
C ARG A 208 13.90 -13.79 4.23
N ALA A 209 14.74 -13.00 3.59
CA ALA A 209 14.45 -11.60 3.30
C ALA A 209 13.28 -11.46 2.32
N LEU A 210 13.20 -12.35 1.30
CA LEU A 210 12.08 -12.40 0.37
C LEU A 210 10.76 -12.75 1.08
N LEU A 211 10.80 -13.66 2.04
CA LEU A 211 9.62 -13.99 2.84
C LEU A 211 9.13 -12.80 3.67
N GLU A 212 10.03 -12.05 4.28
CA GLU A 212 9.70 -10.84 5.06
C GLU A 212 9.09 -9.74 4.17
N ARG A 213 9.64 -9.52 2.95
CA ARG A 213 9.08 -8.62 1.94
C ARG A 213 7.67 -9.05 1.53
N LEU A 214 7.47 -10.33 1.24
CA LEU A 214 6.17 -10.88 0.85
C LEU A 214 5.09 -10.68 1.93
N PHE A 215 5.44 -10.87 3.20
CA PHE A 215 4.52 -10.58 4.31
C PHE A 215 4.24 -9.09 4.48
N THR A 216 5.21 -8.22 4.20
CA THR A 216 5.02 -6.77 4.23
C THR A 216 4.04 -6.35 3.15
N LEU A 217 4.23 -6.83 1.92
CA LEU A 217 3.34 -6.61 0.80
C LEU A 217 1.89 -7.06 1.10
N LYS A 218 1.73 -8.27 1.66
CA LYS A 218 0.40 -8.76 2.07
C LYS A 218 -0.27 -7.86 3.12
N ARG A 219 0.48 -7.30 4.06
CA ARG A 219 -0.05 -6.34 5.04
C ARG A 219 -0.47 -5.03 4.39
N GLN A 220 0.29 -4.52 3.45
CA GLN A 220 -0.03 -3.31 2.69
C GLN A 220 -1.33 -3.48 1.89
N MET A 221 -1.51 -4.61 1.21
CA MET A 221 -2.76 -4.91 0.49
C MET A 221 -3.99 -4.96 1.43
N ILE A 222 -3.83 -5.53 2.63
CA ILE A 222 -4.90 -5.55 3.63
C ILE A 222 -5.22 -4.12 4.09
N GLN A 223 -4.21 -3.27 4.26
CA GLN A 223 -4.38 -1.88 4.65
C GLN A 223 -5.13 -1.10 3.57
N ILE A 224 -4.73 -1.19 2.30
CA ILE A 224 -5.42 -0.57 1.18
C ILE A 224 -6.89 -1.01 1.15
N ARG A 225 -7.15 -2.32 1.23
CA ARG A 225 -8.51 -2.86 1.21
C ARG A 225 -9.38 -2.33 2.35
N ARG A 226 -8.80 -2.16 3.54
CA ARG A 226 -9.52 -1.60 4.70
C ARG A 226 -10.01 -0.18 4.44
N VAL A 227 -9.26 0.59 3.67
CA VAL A 227 -9.59 1.97 3.29
C VAL A 227 -10.54 2.01 2.11
N THR A 228 -10.26 1.25 1.05
CA THR A 228 -10.99 1.35 -0.23
C THR A 228 -12.37 0.69 -0.20
N SER A 229 -12.54 -0.42 0.53
CA SER A 229 -13.83 -1.13 0.56
C SER A 229 -14.98 -0.29 1.13
N PRO A 230 -14.86 0.41 2.27
CA PRO A 230 -15.92 1.31 2.75
C PRO A 230 -16.18 2.46 1.80
N GLN A 231 -15.14 3.03 1.18
CA GLN A 231 -15.29 4.11 0.22
C GLN A 231 -16.06 3.66 -1.02
N ARG A 232 -15.82 2.46 -1.52
CA ARG A 232 -16.59 1.89 -2.63
C ARG A 232 -18.10 1.85 -2.30
N GLU A 233 -18.47 1.38 -1.10
CA GLU A 233 -19.87 1.35 -0.67
C GLU A 233 -20.48 2.76 -0.53
N MET A 234 -19.67 3.73 -0.08
CA MET A 234 -20.09 5.14 0.00
C MET A 234 -20.37 5.72 -1.39
N PHE A 235 -19.48 5.53 -2.36
CA PHE A 235 -19.66 6.02 -3.73
C PHE A 235 -20.79 5.29 -4.46
N ASN A 236 -21.03 4.01 -4.18
CA ASN A 236 -22.21 3.31 -4.62
C ASN A 236 -23.49 3.99 -4.10
N ALA A 237 -23.52 4.34 -2.81
CA ALA A 237 -24.65 5.04 -2.23
C ALA A 237 -24.84 6.44 -2.82
N LEU A 238 -23.77 7.23 -3.02
CA LEU A 238 -23.81 8.56 -3.61
C LEU A 238 -24.27 8.56 -5.07
N SER A 239 -23.89 7.51 -5.84
CA SER A 239 -24.29 7.38 -7.25
C SER A 239 -25.72 6.89 -7.46
N SER A 240 -26.26 6.11 -6.52
CA SER A 240 -27.53 5.38 -6.71
C SER A 240 -28.71 6.00 -5.96
N ARG A 241 -28.47 6.70 -4.84
CA ARG A 241 -29.56 7.27 -4.05
C ARG A 241 -30.11 8.55 -4.67
N GLU A 242 -31.44 8.67 -4.64
CA GLU A 242 -32.13 9.93 -4.91
C GLU A 242 -32.21 10.73 -3.61
N ASP A 243 -31.19 11.49 -3.32
CA ASP A 243 -31.18 12.41 -2.19
C ASP A 243 -31.11 13.89 -2.65
N LYS A 244 -31.24 14.79 -1.69
CA LYS A 244 -31.22 16.23 -1.95
C LYS A 244 -29.81 16.81 -2.08
N PHE A 245 -28.77 16.02 -1.78
CA PHE A 245 -27.39 16.49 -1.71
C PHE A 245 -26.68 16.39 -3.05
N ILE A 246 -26.94 15.31 -3.80
CA ILE A 246 -26.31 15.07 -5.10
C ILE A 246 -27.36 15.29 -6.20
N SER A 247 -27.11 16.26 -7.05
CA SER A 247 -27.98 16.58 -8.16
C SER A 247 -28.01 15.45 -9.20
N ALA A 248 -29.12 15.29 -9.90
CA ALA A 248 -29.30 14.21 -10.88
C ALA A 248 -28.22 14.19 -11.97
N GLY A 249 -27.73 15.37 -12.39
CA GLY A 249 -26.65 15.50 -13.37
C GLY A 249 -25.28 15.04 -12.85
N GLU A 250 -25.05 15.19 -11.55
CA GLU A 250 -23.78 14.84 -10.93
C GLU A 250 -23.63 13.35 -10.59
N ARG A 251 -24.72 12.61 -10.47
CA ARG A 251 -24.69 11.16 -10.15
C ARG A 251 -23.85 10.34 -11.12
N LEU A 252 -23.75 10.78 -12.37
CA LEU A 252 -22.92 10.10 -13.37
C LEU A 252 -21.44 10.17 -13.01
N TYR A 253 -20.99 11.31 -12.48
CA TYR A 253 -19.60 11.50 -12.03
C TYR A 253 -19.28 10.64 -10.78
N TYR A 254 -20.24 10.57 -9.83
CA TYR A 254 -20.07 9.67 -8.68
C TYR A 254 -20.09 8.19 -9.05
N ARG A 255 -20.82 7.84 -10.13
CA ARG A 255 -20.78 6.48 -10.67
C ARG A 255 -19.43 6.15 -11.28
N ASP A 256 -18.80 7.07 -11.98
CA ASP A 256 -17.47 6.91 -12.54
C ASP A 256 -16.44 6.68 -11.43
N ALA A 257 -16.47 7.48 -10.36
CA ALA A 257 -15.63 7.28 -9.19
C ALA A 257 -15.89 5.92 -8.50
N TYR A 258 -17.15 5.46 -8.45
CA TYR A 258 -17.49 4.13 -7.97
C TYR A 258 -16.90 3.01 -8.85
N ASP A 259 -16.97 3.15 -10.17
CA ASP A 259 -16.42 2.20 -11.12
C ASP A 259 -14.89 2.14 -11.02
N HIS A 260 -14.21 3.26 -10.74
CA HIS A 260 -12.77 3.30 -10.41
C HIS A 260 -12.47 2.48 -9.15
N LEU A 261 -13.26 2.62 -8.09
CA LEU A 261 -13.08 1.86 -6.85
C LEU A 261 -13.38 0.36 -7.01
N ILE A 262 -14.30 -0.03 -7.91
CA ILE A 262 -14.49 -1.45 -8.29
C ILE A 262 -13.22 -1.97 -8.93
N ARG A 263 -12.74 -1.30 -10.00
CA ARG A 263 -11.54 -1.73 -10.71
C ARG A 263 -10.34 -1.88 -9.78
N LEU A 264 -10.15 -0.92 -8.89
CA LEU A 264 -9.08 -0.92 -7.88
C LEU A 264 -9.19 -2.11 -6.91
N THR A 265 -10.41 -2.42 -6.45
CA THR A 265 -10.65 -3.56 -5.56
C THR A 265 -10.41 -4.91 -6.27
N ASP A 266 -10.81 -5.03 -7.52
CA ASP A 266 -10.62 -6.25 -8.33
C ASP A 266 -9.13 -6.48 -8.60
N GLU A 267 -8.39 -5.44 -8.92
CA GLU A 267 -6.93 -5.48 -9.12
C GLU A 267 -6.20 -5.84 -7.84
N LEU A 268 -6.59 -5.25 -6.71
CA LEU A 268 -6.05 -5.59 -5.39
C LEU A 268 -6.31 -7.07 -5.02
N ASP A 269 -7.48 -7.61 -5.34
CA ASP A 269 -7.78 -9.01 -5.10
C ASP A 269 -6.92 -9.93 -5.99
N THR A 270 -6.65 -9.53 -7.25
CA THR A 270 -5.71 -10.22 -8.15
C THR A 270 -4.30 -10.24 -7.57
N TYR A 271 -3.79 -9.11 -7.10
CA TYR A 271 -2.46 -9.04 -6.48
C TYR A 271 -2.36 -9.89 -5.20
N ARG A 272 -3.43 -9.99 -4.41
CA ARG A 272 -3.47 -10.88 -3.24
C ARG A 272 -3.38 -12.35 -3.63
N GLU A 273 -4.00 -12.74 -4.74
CA GLU A 273 -3.90 -14.09 -5.27
C GLU A 273 -2.49 -14.39 -5.77
N LEU A 274 -1.88 -13.48 -6.53
CA LEU A 274 -0.49 -13.59 -6.99
C LEU A 274 0.48 -13.69 -5.82
N ALA A 275 0.38 -12.81 -4.81
CA ALA A 275 1.22 -12.88 -3.61
C ALA A 275 1.05 -14.19 -2.82
N SER A 276 -0.12 -14.83 -2.90
CA SER A 276 -0.34 -16.14 -2.28
C SER A 276 0.30 -17.26 -3.10
N ALA A 277 0.22 -17.20 -4.42
CA ALA A 277 0.89 -18.13 -5.33
C ALA A 277 2.42 -18.04 -5.21
N THR A 278 2.95 -16.82 -5.09
CA THR A 278 4.39 -16.58 -4.87
C THR A 278 4.86 -17.19 -3.54
N LEU A 279 4.03 -17.13 -2.48
CA LEU A 279 4.34 -17.81 -1.21
C LEU A 279 4.38 -19.33 -1.38
N GLU A 280 3.46 -19.92 -2.14
CA GLU A 280 3.47 -21.36 -2.44
C GLU A 280 4.72 -21.75 -3.23
N THR A 281 5.11 -20.95 -4.20
CA THR A 281 6.35 -21.11 -4.97
C THR A 281 7.57 -21.05 -4.06
N TYR A 282 7.61 -20.10 -3.11
CA TYR A 282 8.67 -20.00 -2.10
C TYR A 282 8.81 -21.29 -1.30
N LEU A 283 7.70 -21.80 -0.77
CA LEU A 283 7.69 -23.06 0.02
C LEU A 283 8.14 -24.25 -0.84
N SER A 284 7.73 -24.31 -2.08
CA SER A 284 8.16 -25.34 -3.02
C SER A 284 9.67 -25.28 -3.30
N THR A 285 10.21 -24.07 -3.52
CA THR A 285 11.65 -23.84 -3.74
C THR A 285 12.47 -24.24 -2.49
N VAL A 286 12.02 -23.89 -1.30
CA VAL A 286 12.65 -24.30 -0.04
C VAL A 286 12.66 -25.83 0.08
N ASN A 287 11.53 -26.50 -0.18
CA ASN A 287 11.42 -27.96 -0.10
C ASN A 287 12.34 -28.66 -1.13
N ASN A 288 12.43 -28.11 -2.35
CA ASN A 288 13.34 -28.62 -3.36
C ASN A 288 14.81 -28.49 -2.92
N ASN A 289 15.19 -27.33 -2.36
CA ASN A 289 16.53 -27.10 -1.83
C ASN A 289 16.87 -28.06 -0.68
N LEU A 290 15.92 -28.29 0.25
CA LEU A 290 16.08 -29.29 1.32
C LEU A 290 16.28 -30.70 0.75
N SER A 291 15.49 -31.07 -0.26
CA SER A 291 15.63 -32.37 -0.94
C SER A 291 17.01 -32.54 -1.59
N LEU A 292 17.55 -31.50 -2.21
CA LEU A 292 18.91 -31.51 -2.77
C LEU A 292 19.99 -31.65 -1.69
N ILE A 293 19.86 -30.93 -0.58
CA ILE A 293 20.76 -31.05 0.57
C ILE A 293 20.73 -32.47 1.13
N MET A 294 19.54 -33.04 1.32
CA MET A 294 19.35 -34.41 1.80
C MET A 294 19.96 -35.46 0.86
N LYS A 295 19.77 -35.28 -0.46
CA LYS A 295 20.42 -36.14 -1.46
C LYS A 295 21.94 -36.10 -1.33
N ARG A 296 22.53 -34.91 -1.26
CA ARG A 296 23.99 -34.74 -1.10
C ARG A 296 24.49 -35.34 0.20
N LEU A 297 23.81 -35.09 1.31
CA LEU A 297 24.18 -35.64 2.60
C LEU A 297 24.12 -37.18 2.60
N THR A 298 23.05 -37.75 2.04
CA THR A 298 22.91 -39.20 1.91
C THR A 298 24.01 -39.81 1.04
N GLY A 299 24.33 -39.15 -0.10
CA GLY A 299 25.43 -39.59 -0.97
C GLY A 299 26.77 -39.65 -0.27
N VAL A 300 27.13 -38.59 0.46
CA VAL A 300 28.34 -38.53 1.27
C VAL A 300 28.33 -39.61 2.36
N THR A 301 27.23 -39.75 3.08
CA THR A 301 27.08 -40.74 4.16
C THR A 301 27.27 -42.18 3.65
N VAL A 302 26.65 -42.52 2.49
CA VAL A 302 26.78 -43.84 1.87
C VAL A 302 28.24 -44.15 1.51
N VAL A 303 28.94 -43.18 0.93
CA VAL A 303 30.37 -43.36 0.60
C VAL A 303 31.22 -43.60 1.86
N VAL A 304 31.05 -42.76 2.89
CA VAL A 304 31.78 -42.88 4.15
C VAL A 304 31.49 -44.20 4.86
N ALA A 305 30.20 -44.57 4.93
CA ALA A 305 29.75 -45.85 5.52
C ALA A 305 30.31 -47.05 4.76
N GLY A 306 30.34 -46.98 3.43
CA GLY A 306 30.97 -48.02 2.59
C GLY A 306 32.45 -48.20 2.86
N ILE A 307 33.21 -47.11 2.94
CA ILE A 307 34.63 -47.15 3.31
C ILE A 307 34.80 -47.76 4.71
N GLY A 308 33.99 -47.30 5.67
CA GLY A 308 34.01 -47.79 7.05
C GLY A 308 33.70 -49.27 7.18
N ALA A 309 32.71 -49.77 6.41
CA ALA A 309 32.40 -51.19 6.35
C ALA A 309 33.53 -52.06 5.80
N VAL A 310 34.17 -51.62 4.69
CA VAL A 310 35.36 -52.30 4.15
C VAL A 310 36.47 -52.31 5.15
N ALA A 311 36.81 -51.15 5.73
CA ALA A 311 37.88 -51.02 6.74
C ALA A 311 37.59 -51.86 7.98
N GLY A 312 36.33 -51.94 8.43
CA GLY A 312 35.90 -52.79 9.55
C GLY A 312 36.06 -54.29 9.30
N ILE A 313 35.67 -54.76 8.10
CA ILE A 313 35.79 -56.18 7.70
C ILE A 313 37.29 -56.58 7.67
N PHE A 314 38.14 -55.77 7.05
CA PHE A 314 39.56 -56.04 6.95
C PHE A 314 40.37 -55.75 8.22
N GLY A 315 39.83 -54.97 9.16
CA GLY A 315 40.39 -54.76 10.50
C GLY A 315 40.17 -55.90 11.45
N MET A 316 39.28 -56.86 11.15
CA MET A 316 39.11 -58.08 11.93
C MET A 316 40.22 -59.07 11.63
N SER A 317 40.91 -59.57 12.66
CA SER A 317 42.09 -60.44 12.54
C SER A 317 41.91 -61.68 11.70
N GLU A 318 40.69 -62.23 11.58
CA GLU A 318 40.39 -63.40 10.74
C GLU A 318 40.39 -63.14 9.26
N ALA A 319 40.11 -61.91 8.78
CA ALA A 319 40.17 -61.56 7.37
C ALA A 319 41.65 -61.43 6.85
N GLN A 320 42.62 -61.13 7.69
CA GLN A 320 44.04 -61.13 7.33
C GLN A 320 44.55 -62.54 6.97
N PHE A 321 44.01 -63.57 7.67
CA PHE A 321 44.39 -64.97 7.42
C PHE A 321 43.86 -65.50 6.06
N ALA A 322 42.70 -65.02 5.60
CA ALA A 322 42.09 -65.45 4.36
C ALA A 322 42.82 -64.96 3.09
N LEU A 323 43.52 -63.83 3.17
CA LEU A 323 44.18 -63.20 2.01
C LEU A 323 45.64 -63.62 1.76
N ARG A 324 46.31 -64.36 2.69
CA ARG A 324 47.69 -64.88 2.58
C ARG A 324 48.75 -63.89 2.01
N PHE A 325 48.57 -62.60 2.21
CA PHE A 325 49.54 -61.60 1.76
C PHE A 325 50.48 -61.20 2.89
N ASP A 326 51.74 -60.87 2.51
CA ASP A 326 52.70 -60.32 3.41
C ASP A 326 52.15 -59.06 4.07
N GLU A 327 52.31 -58.88 5.41
CA GLU A 327 51.61 -57.90 6.27
C GLU A 327 51.63 -56.46 5.71
N GLY A 328 52.68 -56.04 4.97
CA GLY A 328 52.78 -54.74 4.36
C GLY A 328 51.98 -54.56 3.07
N ILE A 329 51.82 -55.57 2.26
CA ILE A 329 51.15 -55.48 0.96
C ILE A 329 49.62 -55.53 1.12
N GLY A 330 49.09 -56.28 2.06
CA GLY A 330 47.66 -56.38 2.34
C GLY A 330 47.05 -55.05 2.72
N PHE A 331 47.72 -54.26 3.57
CA PHE A 331 47.31 -52.92 3.95
C PHE A 331 47.11 -51.99 2.72
N TRP A 332 48.11 -51.97 1.82
CA TRP A 332 48.07 -51.13 0.65
C TRP A 332 47.00 -51.55 -0.37
N ILE A 333 46.74 -52.83 -0.53
CA ILE A 333 45.69 -53.35 -1.42
C ILE A 333 44.32 -52.93 -0.91
N VAL A 334 44.02 -53.06 0.39
CA VAL A 334 42.76 -52.66 1.00
C VAL A 334 42.58 -51.17 0.93
N THR A 335 43.61 -50.41 1.24
CA THR A 335 43.55 -48.93 1.17
C THR A 335 43.29 -48.43 -0.25
N PHE A 336 44.05 -48.96 -1.22
CA PHE A 336 43.88 -48.58 -2.62
C PHE A 336 42.56 -49.04 -3.21
N GLY A 337 42.14 -50.25 -2.88
CA GLY A 337 40.82 -50.82 -3.26
C GLY A 337 39.66 -49.99 -2.71
N SER A 338 39.72 -49.57 -1.45
CA SER A 338 38.75 -48.71 -0.83
C SER A 338 38.67 -47.31 -1.48
N LEU A 339 39.83 -46.71 -1.81
CA LEU A 339 39.92 -45.44 -2.54
C LEU A 339 39.29 -45.54 -3.94
N VAL A 340 39.61 -46.64 -4.68
CA VAL A 340 39.01 -46.88 -6.01
C VAL A 340 37.52 -47.07 -5.92
N LEU A 341 37.02 -47.85 -4.94
CA LEU A 341 35.61 -48.03 -4.71
C LEU A 341 34.87 -46.73 -4.37
N ALA A 342 35.49 -45.92 -3.51
CA ALA A 342 34.97 -44.58 -3.18
C ALA A 342 34.95 -43.66 -4.42
N GLY A 343 35.99 -43.68 -5.25
CA GLY A 343 36.02 -42.94 -6.50
C GLY A 343 34.93 -43.34 -7.48
N VAL A 344 34.71 -44.67 -7.64
CA VAL A 344 33.65 -45.20 -8.48
C VAL A 344 32.25 -44.81 -7.91
N ALA A 345 32.06 -44.91 -6.61
CA ALA A 345 30.79 -44.53 -5.96
C ALA A 345 30.50 -43.04 -6.15
N VAL A 346 31.51 -42.16 -5.96
CA VAL A 346 31.37 -40.71 -6.20
C VAL A 346 31.09 -40.42 -7.68
N ALA A 347 31.74 -41.12 -8.61
CA ALA A 347 31.48 -40.95 -10.05
C ALA A 347 30.09 -41.41 -10.43
N ALA A 348 29.59 -42.52 -9.84
CA ALA A 348 28.21 -42.98 -10.03
C ALA A 348 27.18 -42.00 -9.45
N LEU A 349 27.42 -41.48 -8.24
CA LEU A 349 26.56 -40.50 -7.61
C LEU A 349 26.50 -39.16 -8.40
N ARG A 350 27.64 -38.73 -8.99
CA ARG A 350 27.67 -37.58 -9.92
C ARG A 350 26.88 -37.84 -11.20
N ARG A 351 26.92 -39.09 -11.75
CA ARG A 351 26.15 -39.41 -12.96
C ARG A 351 24.63 -39.39 -12.79
N ILE A 352 24.15 -39.60 -11.58
CA ILE A 352 22.71 -39.58 -11.24
C ILE A 352 22.29 -38.28 -10.53
N ASP A 353 23.10 -37.21 -10.61
CA ASP A 353 22.86 -35.89 -10.01
C ASP A 353 22.56 -35.92 -8.49
N TRP A 354 23.25 -36.82 -7.77
CA TRP A 354 23.12 -36.89 -6.31
C TRP A 354 24.15 -36.05 -5.56
N ILE A 355 25.27 -35.74 -6.21
CA ILE A 355 26.37 -34.91 -5.64
C ILE A 355 26.88 -33.93 -6.70
#